data_7133c0d644dfc412a9cdbaaa93ef4bbb
#
_entry.id   7133c0d644dfc412a9cdbaaa93ef4bbb
#
_cell.length_a   1.000
_cell.length_b   1.000
_cell.length_c   1.000
_cell.angle_alpha   90.00
_cell.angle_beta   90.00
_cell.angle_gamma   90.00
#
_symmetry.space_group_name_H-M   'P 1'
#
loop_
_entity.id
_entity.type
_entity.pdbx_description
1 polymer ?
#
loop_
_entity_poly.entity_id
_entity_poly.type
_entity_poly.pdbx_seq_one_letter_code
_entity_poly.pdbx_strand_id
1 'polypeptide(L)'
;MSLTEPERARELVGKAREAEQRGECARSHGLYDDAIALLDRDSDLALLADALRWKGTLHREQGETEAAYRCYKQSLVHADRCGSLAARAHGYNCLAIVAQRRGNLTESERLYSEAADVASKAGEVRLLGMIEQNRGVLMNMRGNFVGAEARYSNSLAAFERANDDEAVSWVLNNLGMLYTKLGHYQRAIEIFERALVIARKRNDALVESVLMLNQAEVWVAVGKLDEAEAACRYSLEGARTRDDHLTVAGALKCRARIERERGAYDQSIATLRIGIFEAEGLEDRLLQAEMLREFGQTSRALGNSAEARLAWVEAAESFEGVGARHEAAEIALLLGSLPAN
;
A
#
# COMPACT_ATOMS: atom_id res chain seq x y z
N MET A 1 -45.24 -4.38 1.12
CA MET A 1 -44.72 -5.74 0.82
C MET A 1 -43.48 -5.94 1.68
N SER A 2 -43.38 -7.03 2.41
CA SER A 2 -42.18 -7.38 3.17
C SER A 2 -41.06 -7.76 2.17
N LEU A 3 -39.83 -7.30 2.39
CA LEU A 3 -38.65 -7.67 1.60
C LEU A 3 -38.45 -9.18 1.69
N THR A 4 -38.00 -9.78 0.57
CA THR A 4 -37.52 -11.17 0.56
C THR A 4 -36.19 -11.31 1.33
N GLU A 5 -35.82 -12.52 1.74
CA GLU A 5 -34.51 -12.74 2.45
C GLU A 5 -33.32 -12.23 1.66
N PRO A 6 -33.16 -12.47 0.33
CA PRO A 6 -32.06 -11.90 -0.45
C PRO A 6 -32.08 -10.37 -0.54
N GLU A 7 -33.26 -9.75 -0.65
CA GLU A 7 -33.37 -8.28 -0.67
C GLU A 7 -32.93 -7.67 0.67
N ARG A 8 -33.34 -8.31 1.77
CA ARG A 8 -32.93 -7.90 3.13
C ARG A 8 -31.44 -8.10 3.35
N ALA A 9 -30.86 -9.21 2.88
CA ALA A 9 -29.44 -9.46 2.94
C ALA A 9 -28.65 -8.41 2.14
N ARG A 10 -29.12 -8.04 0.95
CA ARG A 10 -28.50 -6.98 0.14
C ARG A 10 -28.51 -5.62 0.83
N GLU A 11 -29.62 -5.29 1.49
CA GLU A 11 -29.71 -4.07 2.30
C GLU A 11 -28.72 -4.08 3.49
N LEU A 12 -28.58 -5.22 4.18
CA LEU A 12 -27.63 -5.37 5.28
C LEU A 12 -26.17 -5.24 4.80
N VAL A 13 -25.83 -5.84 3.68
CA VAL A 13 -24.51 -5.68 3.06
C VAL A 13 -24.22 -4.22 2.70
N GLY A 14 -25.20 -3.50 2.16
CA GLY A 14 -25.07 -2.06 1.89
C GLY A 14 -24.76 -1.26 3.16
N LYS A 15 -25.56 -1.49 4.23
CA LYS A 15 -25.33 -0.86 5.55
C LYS A 15 -23.99 -1.25 6.18
N ALA A 16 -23.52 -2.49 5.99
CA ALA A 16 -22.22 -2.92 6.47
C ALA A 16 -21.10 -2.11 5.81
N ARG A 17 -21.17 -1.90 4.51
CA ARG A 17 -20.19 -1.08 3.77
C ARG A 17 -20.21 0.39 4.16
N GLU A 18 -21.40 0.94 4.41
CA GLU A 18 -21.50 2.31 4.95
C GLU A 18 -20.87 2.42 6.35
N ALA A 19 -21.04 1.40 7.20
CA ALA A 19 -20.42 1.35 8.52
C ALA A 19 -18.89 1.24 8.42
N GLU A 20 -18.35 0.46 7.46
CA GLU A 20 -16.89 0.44 7.16
C GLU A 20 -16.36 1.83 6.83
N GLN A 21 -17.01 2.55 5.92
CA GLN A 21 -16.60 3.90 5.51
C GLN A 21 -16.59 4.90 6.69
N ARG A 22 -17.38 4.63 7.73
CA ARG A 22 -17.44 5.44 8.97
C ARG A 22 -16.50 4.95 10.05
N GLY A 23 -15.73 3.87 9.81
CA GLY A 23 -14.86 3.25 10.83
C GLY A 23 -15.62 2.46 11.91
N GLU A 24 -16.92 2.19 11.73
CA GLU A 24 -17.79 1.46 12.68
C GLU A 24 -17.58 -0.07 12.53
N CYS A 25 -16.34 -0.56 12.71
CA CYS A 25 -15.94 -1.93 12.38
C CYS A 25 -16.79 -3.00 13.06
N ALA A 26 -17.07 -2.89 14.37
CA ALA A 26 -17.87 -3.87 15.11
C ALA A 26 -19.30 -3.97 14.57
N ARG A 27 -19.88 -2.83 14.19
CA ARG A 27 -21.20 -2.77 13.57
C ARG A 27 -21.20 -3.40 12.18
N SER A 28 -20.18 -3.12 11.38
CA SER A 28 -20.03 -3.70 10.05
C SER A 28 -19.93 -5.23 10.12
N HIS A 29 -19.14 -5.78 11.05
CA HIS A 29 -19.06 -7.22 11.28
C HIS A 29 -20.45 -7.84 11.58
N GLY A 30 -21.19 -7.27 12.52
CA GLY A 30 -22.54 -7.76 12.86
C GLY A 30 -23.49 -7.75 11.66
N LEU A 31 -23.48 -6.68 10.86
CA LEU A 31 -24.32 -6.56 9.67
C LEU A 31 -23.95 -7.59 8.58
N TYR A 32 -22.63 -7.90 8.40
CA TYR A 32 -22.22 -8.98 7.51
C TYR A 32 -22.65 -10.35 8.04
N ASP A 33 -22.57 -10.60 9.34
CA ASP A 33 -23.01 -11.86 9.93
C ASP A 33 -24.53 -12.08 9.73
N ASP A 34 -25.32 -11.05 9.97
CA ASP A 34 -26.77 -11.07 9.73
C ASP A 34 -27.09 -11.33 8.25
N ALA A 35 -26.38 -10.67 7.33
CA ALA A 35 -26.56 -10.87 5.90
C ALA A 35 -26.20 -12.30 5.46
N ILE A 36 -25.07 -12.81 5.91
CA ILE A 36 -24.58 -14.17 5.62
C ILE A 36 -25.60 -15.22 6.16
N ALA A 37 -26.12 -15.02 7.39
CA ALA A 37 -27.10 -15.92 7.97
C ALA A 37 -28.41 -16.00 7.16
N LEU A 38 -28.85 -14.91 6.53
CA LEU A 38 -29.99 -14.89 5.63
C LEU A 38 -29.75 -15.59 4.29
N LEU A 39 -28.49 -15.66 3.85
CA LEU A 39 -28.08 -16.20 2.53
C LEU A 39 -27.63 -17.67 2.60
N ASP A 40 -27.47 -18.26 3.78
CA ASP A 40 -26.92 -19.62 3.98
C ASP A 40 -27.85 -20.75 3.43
N ARG A 41 -29.02 -20.41 2.90
CA ARG A 41 -30.01 -21.36 2.36
C ARG A 41 -30.05 -21.45 0.82
N ASP A 42 -28.92 -21.23 0.14
CA ASP A 42 -28.79 -21.30 -1.32
C ASP A 42 -29.61 -20.26 -2.12
N SER A 43 -30.08 -19.20 -1.49
CA SER A 43 -30.97 -18.23 -2.14
C SER A 43 -30.26 -17.23 -3.07
N ASP A 44 -29.02 -16.82 -2.79
CA ASP A 44 -28.19 -15.94 -3.63
C ASP A 44 -26.70 -16.18 -3.32
N LEU A 45 -26.15 -17.23 -3.94
CA LEU A 45 -24.75 -17.62 -3.73
C LEU A 45 -23.72 -16.55 -4.20
N ALA A 46 -24.10 -15.73 -5.18
CA ALA A 46 -23.24 -14.65 -5.66
C ALA A 46 -23.10 -13.55 -4.58
N LEU A 47 -24.23 -13.12 -4.00
CA LEU A 47 -24.21 -12.15 -2.91
C LEU A 47 -23.53 -12.71 -1.65
N LEU A 48 -23.72 -14.00 -1.35
CA LEU A 48 -23.03 -14.68 -0.25
C LEU A 48 -21.51 -14.68 -0.45
N ALA A 49 -21.04 -14.99 -1.65
CA ALA A 49 -19.62 -14.93 -1.98
C ALA A 49 -19.06 -13.52 -1.78
N ASP A 50 -19.77 -12.50 -2.22
CA ASP A 50 -19.37 -11.10 -2.05
C ASP A 50 -19.40 -10.65 -0.57
N ALA A 51 -20.44 -10.98 0.18
CA ALA A 51 -20.56 -10.64 1.62
C ALA A 51 -19.37 -11.26 2.41
N LEU A 52 -19.07 -12.53 2.17
CA LEU A 52 -17.91 -13.21 2.77
C LEU A 52 -16.59 -12.54 2.38
N ARG A 53 -16.43 -12.14 1.12
CA ARG A 53 -15.24 -11.44 0.66
C ARG A 53 -15.06 -10.09 1.34
N TRP A 54 -16.11 -9.27 1.44
CA TRP A 54 -16.03 -7.97 2.11
C TRP A 54 -15.76 -8.14 3.61
N LYS A 55 -16.45 -9.07 4.28
CA LYS A 55 -16.14 -9.41 5.68
C LYS A 55 -14.68 -9.83 5.85
N GLY A 56 -14.15 -10.64 4.92
CA GLY A 56 -12.74 -11.01 4.89
C GLY A 56 -11.80 -9.81 4.71
N THR A 57 -12.22 -8.81 3.92
CA THR A 57 -11.46 -7.58 3.75
C THR A 57 -11.41 -6.77 5.06
N LEU A 58 -12.54 -6.64 5.75
CA LEU A 58 -12.60 -5.98 7.05
C LEU A 58 -11.68 -6.67 8.08
N HIS A 59 -11.71 -8.01 8.18
CA HIS A 59 -10.76 -8.76 9.03
C HIS A 59 -9.30 -8.50 8.65
N ARG A 60 -8.98 -8.46 7.34
CA ARG A 60 -7.63 -8.17 6.86
C ARG A 60 -7.15 -6.77 7.25
N GLU A 61 -8.01 -5.77 7.18
CA GLU A 61 -7.71 -4.38 7.56
C GLU A 61 -7.48 -4.24 9.06
N GLN A 62 -8.11 -5.08 9.86
CA GLN A 62 -7.90 -5.20 11.32
C GLN A 62 -6.69 -6.07 11.69
N GLY A 63 -5.91 -6.56 10.71
CA GLY A 63 -4.76 -7.44 10.97
C GLY A 63 -5.12 -8.90 11.24
N GLU A 64 -6.39 -9.28 11.25
CA GLU A 64 -6.89 -10.62 11.54
C GLU A 64 -6.74 -11.57 10.35
N THR A 65 -5.50 -11.83 9.96
CA THR A 65 -5.14 -12.53 8.73
C THR A 65 -5.79 -13.92 8.59
N GLU A 66 -5.93 -14.68 9.70
CA GLU A 66 -6.51 -16.03 9.67
C GLU A 66 -8.05 -15.99 9.49
N ALA A 67 -8.73 -15.01 10.08
CA ALA A 67 -10.15 -14.80 9.87
C ALA A 67 -10.42 -14.38 8.41
N ALA A 68 -9.64 -13.44 7.88
CA ALA A 68 -9.69 -13.01 6.49
C ALA A 68 -9.51 -14.21 5.53
N TYR A 69 -8.49 -15.06 5.77
CA TYR A 69 -8.25 -16.25 4.97
C TYR A 69 -9.46 -17.19 4.92
N ARG A 70 -10.06 -17.47 6.08
CA ARG A 70 -11.27 -18.33 6.15
C ARG A 70 -12.42 -17.75 5.34
N CYS A 71 -12.71 -16.46 5.50
CA CYS A 71 -13.76 -15.76 4.76
C CYS A 71 -13.51 -15.83 3.24
N TYR A 72 -12.30 -15.58 2.78
CA TYR A 72 -11.97 -15.63 1.36
C TYR A 72 -12.06 -17.05 0.78
N LYS A 73 -11.67 -18.07 1.55
CA LYS A 73 -11.84 -19.48 1.14
C LYS A 73 -13.32 -19.84 0.98
N GLN A 74 -14.16 -19.44 1.93
CA GLN A 74 -15.60 -19.67 1.84
C GLN A 74 -16.21 -18.90 0.66
N SER A 75 -15.83 -17.63 0.47
CA SER A 75 -16.24 -16.83 -0.68
C SER A 75 -15.93 -17.54 -1.99
N LEU A 76 -14.73 -18.10 -2.15
CA LEU A 76 -14.32 -18.81 -3.35
C LEU A 76 -15.16 -20.07 -3.60
N VAL A 77 -15.48 -20.84 -2.55
CA VAL A 77 -16.36 -22.02 -2.66
C VAL A 77 -17.75 -21.64 -3.18
N HIS A 78 -18.34 -20.56 -2.70
CA HIS A 78 -19.65 -20.10 -3.16
C HIS A 78 -19.58 -19.49 -4.56
N ALA A 79 -18.50 -18.79 -4.90
CA ALA A 79 -18.24 -18.30 -6.25
C ALA A 79 -18.13 -19.44 -7.28
N ASP A 80 -17.49 -20.55 -6.91
CA ASP A 80 -17.43 -21.76 -7.77
C ASP A 80 -18.80 -22.39 -7.93
N ARG A 81 -19.61 -22.50 -6.86
CA ARG A 81 -20.97 -23.07 -6.92
C ARG A 81 -21.93 -22.27 -7.79
N CYS A 82 -21.84 -20.94 -7.78
CA CYS A 82 -22.69 -20.09 -8.63
C CYS A 82 -22.10 -19.84 -10.02
N GLY A 83 -20.89 -20.34 -10.32
CA GLY A 83 -20.22 -20.15 -11.60
C GLY A 83 -19.77 -18.72 -11.91
N SER A 84 -19.74 -17.83 -10.90
CA SER A 84 -19.35 -16.42 -11.08
C SER A 84 -17.85 -16.28 -11.28
N LEU A 85 -17.42 -16.04 -12.52
CA LEU A 85 -16.00 -15.80 -12.83
C LEU A 85 -15.48 -14.54 -12.12
N ALA A 86 -16.27 -13.48 -12.05
CA ALA A 86 -15.87 -12.25 -11.36
C ALA A 86 -15.62 -12.50 -9.87
N ALA A 87 -16.54 -13.17 -9.16
CA ALA A 87 -16.38 -13.50 -7.75
C ALA A 87 -15.17 -14.42 -7.50
N ARG A 88 -14.93 -15.39 -8.41
CA ARG A 88 -13.73 -16.26 -8.36
C ARG A 88 -12.43 -15.47 -8.49
N ALA A 89 -12.36 -14.56 -9.45
CA ALA A 89 -11.19 -13.71 -9.65
C ALA A 89 -10.91 -12.83 -8.43
N HIS A 90 -11.96 -12.24 -7.84
CA HIS A 90 -11.85 -11.52 -6.58
C HIS A 90 -11.35 -12.43 -5.44
N GLY A 91 -11.91 -13.63 -5.30
CA GLY A 91 -11.50 -14.59 -4.28
C GLY A 91 -10.01 -14.97 -4.38
N TYR A 92 -9.53 -15.30 -5.58
CA TYR A 92 -8.12 -15.58 -5.82
C TYR A 92 -7.23 -14.37 -5.54
N ASN A 93 -7.61 -13.17 -5.96
CA ASN A 93 -6.87 -11.93 -5.68
C ASN A 93 -6.75 -11.68 -4.16
N CYS A 94 -7.82 -11.85 -3.40
CA CYS A 94 -7.82 -11.68 -1.94
C CYS A 94 -6.95 -12.74 -1.25
N LEU A 95 -7.02 -14.00 -1.67
CA LEU A 95 -6.15 -15.06 -1.15
C LEU A 95 -4.68 -14.83 -1.48
N ALA A 96 -4.37 -14.28 -2.67
CA ALA A 96 -3.02 -13.90 -3.06
C ALA A 96 -2.43 -12.82 -2.14
N ILE A 97 -3.23 -11.80 -1.78
CA ILE A 97 -2.83 -10.76 -0.82
C ILE A 97 -2.52 -11.39 0.55
N VAL A 98 -3.35 -12.32 1.02
CA VAL A 98 -3.10 -13.03 2.29
C VAL A 98 -1.82 -13.86 2.22
N ALA A 99 -1.60 -14.59 1.14
CA ALA A 99 -0.37 -15.37 0.94
C ALA A 99 0.88 -14.46 0.94
N GLN A 100 0.79 -13.29 0.31
CA GLN A 100 1.86 -12.27 0.31
C GLN A 100 2.17 -11.78 1.73
N ARG A 101 1.14 -11.43 2.53
CA ARG A 101 1.31 -10.99 3.92
C ARG A 101 1.92 -12.06 4.83
N ARG A 102 1.67 -13.34 4.53
CA ARG A 102 2.30 -14.49 5.21
C ARG A 102 3.73 -14.79 4.72
N GLY A 103 4.27 -14.01 3.79
CA GLY A 103 5.58 -14.24 3.19
C GLY A 103 5.62 -15.39 2.17
N ASN A 104 4.49 -16.03 1.88
CA ASN A 104 4.43 -17.09 0.87
C ASN A 104 4.28 -16.50 -0.55
N LEU A 105 5.38 -15.89 -1.02
CA LEU A 105 5.39 -15.14 -2.28
C LEU A 105 5.16 -16.03 -3.51
N THR A 106 5.52 -17.32 -3.44
CA THR A 106 5.30 -18.27 -4.55
C THR A 106 3.83 -18.60 -4.71
N GLU A 107 3.15 -18.88 -3.61
CA GLU A 107 1.70 -19.11 -3.62
C GLU A 107 0.93 -17.85 -4.01
N SER A 108 1.37 -16.69 -3.53
CA SER A 108 0.80 -15.40 -3.92
C SER A 108 0.86 -15.20 -5.44
N GLU A 109 2.00 -15.44 -6.07
CA GLU A 109 2.17 -15.30 -7.52
C GLU A 109 1.26 -16.26 -8.29
N ARG A 110 1.16 -17.51 -7.85
CA ARG A 110 0.26 -18.50 -8.44
C ARG A 110 -1.20 -18.03 -8.38
N LEU A 111 -1.65 -17.60 -7.20
CA LEU A 111 -3.02 -17.13 -6.97
C LEU A 111 -3.33 -15.85 -7.77
N TYR A 112 -2.40 -14.89 -7.85
CA TYR A 112 -2.58 -13.72 -8.72
C TYR A 112 -2.66 -14.10 -10.21
N SER A 113 -1.90 -15.10 -10.65
CA SER A 113 -1.96 -15.58 -12.04
C SER A 113 -3.33 -16.18 -12.34
N GLU A 114 -3.85 -17.02 -11.46
CA GLU A 114 -5.20 -17.59 -11.59
C GLU A 114 -6.27 -16.49 -11.56
N ALA A 115 -6.13 -15.49 -10.66
CA ALA A 115 -7.04 -14.34 -10.62
C ALA A 115 -7.07 -13.57 -11.95
N ALA A 116 -5.90 -13.29 -12.53
CA ALA A 116 -5.78 -12.56 -13.79
C ALA A 116 -6.41 -13.34 -14.97
N ASP A 117 -6.15 -14.65 -15.06
CA ASP A 117 -6.72 -15.51 -16.10
C ASP A 117 -8.25 -15.56 -16.01
N VAL A 118 -8.79 -15.67 -14.80
CA VAL A 118 -10.24 -15.71 -14.58
C VAL A 118 -10.88 -14.33 -14.83
N ALA A 119 -10.26 -13.24 -14.38
CA ALA A 119 -10.74 -11.87 -14.63
C ALA A 119 -10.76 -11.54 -16.13
N SER A 120 -9.72 -11.96 -16.85
CA SER A 120 -9.66 -11.79 -18.30
C SER A 120 -10.79 -12.53 -19.01
N LYS A 121 -11.08 -13.79 -18.64
CA LYS A 121 -12.20 -14.58 -19.19
C LYS A 121 -13.56 -13.99 -18.85
N ALA A 122 -13.67 -13.33 -17.69
CA ALA A 122 -14.89 -12.65 -17.27
C ALA A 122 -15.10 -11.30 -17.97
N GLY A 123 -14.10 -10.75 -18.65
CA GLY A 123 -14.13 -9.40 -19.23
C GLY A 123 -14.06 -8.28 -18.19
N GLU A 124 -13.64 -8.58 -16.96
CA GLU A 124 -13.58 -7.66 -15.81
C GLU A 124 -12.33 -6.77 -15.87
N VAL A 125 -12.35 -5.78 -16.76
CA VAL A 125 -11.19 -4.93 -17.08
C VAL A 125 -10.63 -4.22 -15.85
N ARG A 126 -11.51 -3.65 -15.01
CA ARG A 126 -11.11 -2.94 -13.77
C ARG A 126 -10.45 -3.90 -12.76
N LEU A 127 -11.04 -5.08 -12.59
CA LEU A 127 -10.50 -6.12 -11.70
C LEU A 127 -9.14 -6.61 -12.20
N LEU A 128 -8.99 -6.80 -13.50
CA LEU A 128 -7.70 -7.15 -14.10
C LEU A 128 -6.64 -6.08 -13.80
N GLY A 129 -6.99 -4.80 -13.90
CA GLY A 129 -6.12 -3.68 -13.51
C GLY A 129 -5.64 -3.79 -12.06
N MET A 130 -6.55 -4.06 -11.11
CA MET A 130 -6.22 -4.25 -9.70
C MET A 130 -5.28 -5.44 -9.48
N ILE A 131 -5.53 -6.56 -10.15
CA ILE A 131 -4.70 -7.77 -10.04
C ILE A 131 -3.30 -7.50 -10.59
N GLU A 132 -3.18 -6.88 -11.76
CA GLU A 132 -1.89 -6.55 -12.35
C GLU A 132 -1.10 -5.54 -11.49
N GLN A 133 -1.77 -4.58 -10.83
CA GLN A 133 -1.13 -3.69 -9.87
C GLN A 133 -0.54 -4.48 -8.68
N ASN A 134 -1.31 -5.38 -8.09
CA ASN A 134 -0.85 -6.21 -6.99
C ASN A 134 0.31 -7.13 -7.40
N ARG A 135 0.27 -7.69 -8.62
CA ARG A 135 1.39 -8.45 -9.21
C ARG A 135 2.64 -7.57 -9.36
N GLY A 136 2.47 -6.32 -9.77
CA GLY A 136 3.55 -5.34 -9.84
C GLY A 136 4.19 -5.09 -8.49
N VAL A 137 3.39 -4.91 -7.44
CA VAL A 137 3.89 -4.79 -6.05
C VAL A 137 4.67 -6.04 -5.64
N LEU A 138 4.14 -7.24 -5.91
CA LEU A 138 4.82 -8.50 -5.60
C LEU A 138 6.18 -8.63 -6.33
N MET A 139 6.24 -8.26 -7.61
CA MET A 139 7.48 -8.27 -8.39
C MET A 139 8.51 -7.26 -7.85
N ASN A 140 8.04 -6.06 -7.47
CA ASN A 140 8.90 -5.04 -6.86
C ASN A 140 9.49 -5.52 -5.52
N MET A 141 8.69 -6.15 -4.66
CA MET A 141 9.15 -6.75 -3.40
C MET A 141 10.21 -7.83 -3.61
N ARG A 142 10.14 -8.56 -4.72
CA ARG A 142 11.14 -9.58 -5.12
C ARG A 142 12.40 -8.99 -5.78
N GLY A 143 12.46 -7.69 -5.99
CA GLY A 143 13.53 -7.04 -6.76
C GLY A 143 13.46 -7.28 -8.28
N ASN A 144 12.37 -7.86 -8.77
CA ASN A 144 12.14 -8.01 -10.22
C ASN A 144 11.52 -6.74 -10.78
N PHE A 145 12.33 -5.69 -10.93
CA PHE A 145 11.87 -4.36 -11.33
C PHE A 145 11.35 -4.31 -12.77
N VAL A 146 11.94 -5.11 -13.68
CA VAL A 146 11.45 -5.23 -15.07
C VAL A 146 10.06 -5.87 -15.10
N GLY A 147 9.86 -6.92 -14.31
CA GLY A 147 8.56 -7.54 -14.14
C GLY A 147 7.54 -6.58 -13.51
N ALA A 148 7.95 -5.80 -12.52
CA ALA A 148 7.09 -4.81 -11.86
C ALA A 148 6.62 -3.74 -12.85
N GLU A 149 7.54 -3.16 -13.64
CA GLU A 149 7.21 -2.16 -14.68
C GLU A 149 6.20 -2.70 -15.69
N ALA A 150 6.39 -3.93 -16.16
CA ALA A 150 5.47 -4.56 -17.10
C ALA A 150 4.07 -4.73 -16.49
N ARG A 151 3.97 -5.17 -15.22
CA ARG A 151 2.69 -5.35 -14.54
C ARG A 151 1.98 -4.02 -14.27
N TYR A 152 2.70 -3.02 -13.79
CA TYR A 152 2.12 -1.68 -13.62
C TYR A 152 1.67 -1.07 -14.94
N SER A 153 2.39 -1.29 -16.05
CA SER A 153 1.98 -0.83 -17.37
C SER A 153 0.69 -1.51 -17.85
N ASN A 154 0.54 -2.82 -17.61
CA ASN A 154 -0.69 -3.56 -17.90
C ASN A 154 -1.86 -3.05 -17.05
N SER A 155 -1.62 -2.80 -15.76
CA SER A 155 -2.59 -2.22 -14.83
C SER A 155 -3.05 -0.85 -15.30
N LEU A 156 -2.11 0.02 -15.67
CA LEU A 156 -2.41 1.36 -16.19
C LEU A 156 -3.32 1.30 -17.40
N ALA A 157 -2.97 0.47 -18.41
CA ALA A 157 -3.77 0.29 -19.61
C ALA A 157 -5.18 -0.25 -19.30
N ALA A 158 -5.31 -1.12 -18.30
CA ALA A 158 -6.61 -1.65 -17.89
C ALA A 158 -7.48 -0.56 -17.22
N PHE A 159 -6.91 0.24 -16.31
CA PHE A 159 -7.66 1.30 -15.64
C PHE A 159 -8.00 2.47 -16.57
N GLU A 160 -7.13 2.82 -17.53
CA GLU A 160 -7.45 3.79 -18.58
C GLU A 160 -8.63 3.32 -19.44
N ARG A 161 -8.67 2.04 -19.83
CA ARG A 161 -9.81 1.45 -20.54
C ARG A 161 -11.09 1.41 -19.71
N ALA A 162 -10.96 1.30 -18.39
CA ALA A 162 -12.08 1.34 -17.46
C ALA A 162 -12.53 2.77 -17.11
N ASN A 163 -11.81 3.81 -17.57
CA ASN A 163 -12.00 5.22 -17.22
C ASN A 163 -11.96 5.43 -15.69
N ASP A 164 -11.09 4.71 -14.99
CA ASP A 164 -10.89 4.80 -13.55
C ASP A 164 -9.70 5.72 -13.22
N ASP A 165 -9.93 7.03 -13.28
CA ASP A 165 -8.92 8.07 -13.06
C ASP A 165 -8.26 7.97 -11.66
N GLU A 166 -8.99 7.49 -10.66
CA GLU A 166 -8.43 7.27 -9.32
C GLU A 166 -7.38 6.16 -9.33
N ALA A 167 -7.75 4.99 -9.84
CA ALA A 167 -6.84 3.87 -9.94
C ALA A 167 -5.64 4.18 -10.86
N VAL A 168 -5.84 4.94 -11.94
CA VAL A 168 -4.76 5.45 -12.81
C VAL A 168 -3.76 6.25 -11.99
N SER A 169 -4.21 7.17 -11.12
CA SER A 169 -3.31 7.97 -10.28
C SER A 169 -2.45 7.10 -9.35
N TRP A 170 -3.04 6.08 -8.74
CA TRP A 170 -2.32 5.16 -7.87
C TRP A 170 -1.30 4.27 -8.62
N VAL A 171 -1.63 3.82 -9.83
CA VAL A 171 -0.66 3.05 -10.64
C VAL A 171 0.49 3.93 -11.11
N LEU A 172 0.21 5.16 -11.52
CA LEU A 172 1.24 6.14 -11.87
C LEU A 172 2.14 6.44 -10.67
N ASN A 173 1.58 6.54 -9.45
CA ASN A 173 2.36 6.64 -8.23
C ASN A 173 3.35 5.47 -8.08
N ASN A 174 2.87 4.24 -8.24
CA ASN A 174 3.72 3.05 -8.14
C ASN A 174 4.83 3.02 -9.20
N LEU A 175 4.52 3.43 -10.44
CA LEU A 175 5.51 3.58 -11.51
C LEU A 175 6.54 4.67 -11.19
N GLY A 176 6.09 5.83 -10.69
CA GLY A 176 6.98 6.91 -10.28
C GLY A 176 7.95 6.48 -9.18
N MET A 177 7.45 5.79 -8.16
CA MET A 177 8.28 5.22 -7.09
C MET A 177 9.27 4.17 -7.63
N LEU A 178 8.85 3.30 -8.55
CA LEU A 178 9.71 2.32 -9.19
C LEU A 178 10.85 3.00 -9.97
N TYR A 179 10.54 4.02 -10.77
CA TYR A 179 11.57 4.78 -11.51
C TYR A 179 12.50 5.56 -10.59
N THR A 180 12.00 6.07 -9.46
CA THR A 180 12.83 6.69 -8.43
C THR A 180 13.83 5.69 -7.86
N LYS A 181 13.38 4.48 -7.51
CA LYS A 181 14.23 3.39 -7.00
C LYS A 181 15.29 2.96 -8.01
N LEU A 182 14.97 2.99 -9.31
CA LEU A 182 15.89 2.68 -10.40
C LEU A 182 16.85 3.83 -10.78
N GLY A 183 16.73 5.01 -10.16
CA GLY A 183 17.50 6.20 -10.50
C GLY A 183 17.07 6.89 -11.81
N HIS A 184 15.94 6.50 -12.38
CA HIS A 184 15.39 7.10 -13.60
C HIS A 184 14.58 8.37 -13.26
N TYR A 185 15.22 9.32 -12.60
CA TYR A 185 14.57 10.47 -11.95
C TYR A 185 13.74 11.33 -12.89
N GLN A 186 14.24 11.59 -14.11
CA GLN A 186 13.48 12.39 -15.08
C GLN A 186 12.15 11.73 -15.45
N ARG A 187 12.18 10.42 -15.66
CA ARG A 187 10.98 9.64 -15.98
C ARG A 187 10.02 9.57 -14.77
N ALA A 188 10.56 9.47 -13.54
CA ALA A 188 9.75 9.54 -12.33
C ALA A 188 9.01 10.87 -12.20
N ILE A 189 9.68 12.01 -12.47
CA ILE A 189 9.07 13.35 -12.45
C ILE A 189 7.90 13.42 -13.45
N GLU A 190 8.09 13.01 -14.70
CA GLU A 190 7.06 13.03 -15.74
C GLU A 190 5.82 12.20 -15.35
N ILE A 191 6.05 11.03 -14.74
CA ILE A 191 4.98 10.15 -14.26
C ILE A 191 4.22 10.77 -13.08
N PHE A 192 4.92 11.37 -12.10
CA PHE A 192 4.27 12.05 -10.99
C PHE A 192 3.49 13.30 -11.46
N GLU A 193 4.03 14.08 -12.39
CA GLU A 193 3.32 15.23 -12.98
C GLU A 193 2.01 14.80 -13.65
N ARG A 194 2.04 13.71 -14.43
CA ARG A 194 0.84 13.13 -15.03
C ARG A 194 -0.18 12.73 -13.96
N ALA A 195 0.24 12.05 -12.90
CA ALA A 195 -0.63 11.64 -11.80
C ALA A 195 -1.24 12.87 -11.07
N LEU A 196 -0.43 13.90 -10.81
CA LEU A 196 -0.88 15.14 -10.17
C LEU A 196 -1.94 15.89 -10.99
N VAL A 197 -1.81 15.93 -12.32
CA VAL A 197 -2.85 16.51 -13.19
C VAL A 197 -4.20 15.81 -12.98
N ILE A 198 -4.19 14.48 -12.89
CA ILE A 198 -5.41 13.69 -12.68
C ILE A 198 -5.98 13.93 -11.28
N ALA A 199 -5.14 13.87 -10.22
CA ALA A 199 -5.57 14.08 -8.84
C ALA A 199 -6.20 15.48 -8.65
N ARG A 200 -5.58 16.52 -9.21
CA ARG A 200 -6.10 17.90 -9.17
C ARG A 200 -7.44 18.05 -9.90
N LYS A 201 -7.57 17.46 -11.09
CA LYS A 201 -8.84 17.44 -11.83
C LYS A 201 -9.98 16.80 -11.04
N ARG A 202 -9.65 15.81 -10.20
CA ARG A 202 -10.61 15.12 -9.32
C ARG A 202 -10.85 15.83 -7.99
N ASN A 203 -10.08 16.88 -7.67
CA ASN A 203 -10.01 17.50 -6.34
C ASN A 203 -9.69 16.49 -5.22
N ASP A 204 -8.81 15.53 -5.52
CA ASP A 204 -8.41 14.46 -4.60
C ASP A 204 -7.18 14.89 -3.79
N ALA A 205 -7.43 15.61 -2.70
CA ALA A 205 -6.38 16.17 -1.85
C ALA A 205 -5.52 15.11 -1.15
N LEU A 206 -6.06 13.90 -0.93
CA LEU A 206 -5.29 12.80 -0.36
C LEU A 206 -4.24 12.31 -1.36
N VAL A 207 -4.70 11.94 -2.56
CA VAL A 207 -3.81 11.46 -3.63
C VAL A 207 -2.79 12.53 -4.01
N GLU A 208 -3.22 13.81 -4.12
CA GLU A 208 -2.30 14.91 -4.40
C GLU A 208 -1.19 15.02 -3.35
N SER A 209 -1.52 14.94 -2.04
CA SER A 209 -0.53 14.99 -0.96
C SER A 209 0.49 13.86 -1.04
N VAL A 210 0.04 12.64 -1.31
CA VAL A 210 0.92 11.47 -1.45
C VAL A 210 1.84 11.61 -2.66
N LEU A 211 1.31 12.05 -3.81
CA LEU A 211 2.09 12.27 -5.03
C LEU A 211 3.13 13.37 -4.86
N MET A 212 2.76 14.48 -4.21
CA MET A 212 3.69 15.58 -3.91
C MET A 212 4.83 15.11 -3.00
N LEU A 213 4.53 14.28 -1.98
CA LEU A 213 5.55 13.71 -1.12
C LEU A 213 6.52 12.81 -1.89
N ASN A 214 6.00 11.89 -2.71
CA ASN A 214 6.84 10.99 -3.48
C ASN A 214 7.67 11.74 -4.55
N GLN A 215 7.14 12.81 -5.13
CA GLN A 215 7.88 13.69 -6.02
C GLN A 215 8.98 14.47 -5.28
N ALA A 216 8.74 14.89 -4.03
CA ALA A 216 9.76 15.53 -3.19
C ALA A 216 10.98 14.61 -2.98
N GLU A 217 10.77 13.31 -2.79
CA GLU A 217 11.85 12.31 -2.70
C GLU A 217 12.74 12.33 -3.96
N VAL A 218 12.13 12.46 -5.14
CA VAL A 218 12.87 12.57 -6.41
C VAL A 218 13.67 13.87 -6.47
N TRP A 219 13.07 15.00 -6.09
CA TRP A 219 13.75 16.30 -6.08
C TRP A 219 14.92 16.34 -5.11
N VAL A 220 14.81 15.68 -3.94
CA VAL A 220 15.96 15.49 -3.05
C VAL A 220 17.09 14.73 -3.78
N ALA A 221 16.73 13.64 -4.47
CA ALA A 221 17.74 12.81 -5.17
C ALA A 221 18.45 13.55 -6.31
N VAL A 222 17.80 14.54 -6.94
CA VAL A 222 18.42 15.37 -8.01
C VAL A 222 18.93 16.72 -7.51
N GLY A 223 18.94 16.95 -6.19
CA GLY A 223 19.50 18.16 -5.57
C GLY A 223 18.60 19.41 -5.66
N LYS A 224 17.35 19.28 -6.08
CA LYS A 224 16.36 20.37 -6.12
C LYS A 224 15.67 20.53 -4.77
N LEU A 225 16.44 21.01 -3.77
CA LEU A 225 16.03 21.01 -2.38
C LEU A 225 14.91 22.00 -2.06
N ASP A 226 14.79 23.10 -2.79
CA ASP A 226 13.74 24.10 -2.57
C ASP A 226 12.39 23.60 -3.09
N GLU A 227 12.37 22.95 -4.25
CA GLU A 227 11.18 22.29 -4.78
C GLU A 227 10.75 21.11 -3.89
N ALA A 228 11.71 20.33 -3.40
CA ALA A 228 11.46 19.24 -2.46
C ALA A 228 10.83 19.76 -1.17
N GLU A 229 11.34 20.85 -0.61
CA GLU A 229 10.80 21.45 0.61
C GLU A 229 9.37 21.98 0.41
N ALA A 230 9.11 22.65 -0.71
CA ALA A 230 7.77 23.16 -1.01
C ALA A 230 6.76 22.01 -1.11
N ALA A 231 7.08 20.92 -1.80
CA ALA A 231 6.22 19.77 -1.93
C ALA A 231 6.04 19.01 -0.61
N CYS A 232 7.11 18.81 0.15
CA CYS A 232 7.08 18.18 1.45
C CYS A 232 6.19 18.98 2.43
N ARG A 233 6.31 20.30 2.46
CA ARG A 233 5.48 21.18 3.28
C ARG A 233 4.00 21.09 2.89
N TYR A 234 3.68 21.15 1.60
CA TYR A 234 2.31 20.98 1.11
C TYR A 234 1.70 19.66 1.58
N SER A 235 2.45 18.55 1.41
CA SER A 235 2.00 17.23 1.84
C SER A 235 1.79 17.16 3.35
N LEU A 236 2.73 17.69 4.15
CA LEU A 236 2.67 17.68 5.61
C LEU A 236 1.47 18.48 6.15
N GLU A 237 1.24 19.68 5.61
CA GLU A 237 0.09 20.51 5.99
C GLU A 237 -1.23 19.83 5.65
N GLY A 238 -1.37 19.30 4.44
CA GLY A 238 -2.56 18.58 4.02
C GLY A 238 -2.80 17.30 4.82
N ALA A 239 -1.76 16.54 5.13
CA ALA A 239 -1.87 15.32 5.93
C ALA A 239 -2.33 15.62 7.38
N ARG A 240 -1.78 16.66 8.00
CA ARG A 240 -2.19 17.09 9.34
C ARG A 240 -3.66 17.52 9.43
N THR A 241 -4.17 18.21 8.41
CA THR A 241 -5.59 18.62 8.39
C THR A 241 -6.56 17.45 8.24
N ARG A 242 -6.09 16.29 7.78
CA ARG A 242 -6.87 15.06 7.61
C ARG A 242 -6.60 13.99 8.66
N ASP A 243 -5.76 14.28 9.67
CA ASP A 243 -5.25 13.31 10.65
C ASP A 243 -4.63 12.06 9.99
N ASP A 244 -3.96 12.26 8.83
CA ASP A 244 -3.26 11.22 8.09
C ASP A 244 -1.83 11.05 8.64
N HIS A 245 -1.73 10.34 9.74
CA HIS A 245 -0.47 10.12 10.45
C HIS A 245 0.59 9.39 9.61
N LEU A 246 0.18 8.52 8.69
CA LEU A 246 1.11 7.82 7.80
C LEU A 246 1.82 8.79 6.85
N THR A 247 1.05 9.67 6.20
CA THR A 247 1.62 10.69 5.31
C THR A 247 2.42 11.73 6.12
N VAL A 248 1.99 12.09 7.35
CA VAL A 248 2.76 12.96 8.25
C VAL A 248 4.14 12.38 8.53
N ALA A 249 4.21 11.11 8.92
CA ALA A 249 5.47 10.43 9.22
C ALA A 249 6.37 10.35 7.96
N GLY A 250 5.83 9.98 6.79
CA GLY A 250 6.56 10.00 5.52
C GLY A 250 7.11 11.39 5.17
N ALA A 251 6.33 12.46 5.40
CA ALA A 251 6.75 13.84 5.14
C ALA A 251 7.85 14.29 6.12
N LEU A 252 7.81 13.84 7.38
CA LEU A 252 8.90 14.09 8.34
C LEU A 252 10.20 13.40 7.91
N LYS A 253 10.13 12.17 7.38
CA LYS A 253 11.29 11.49 6.80
C LYS A 253 11.90 12.29 5.63
N CYS A 254 11.07 12.72 4.68
CA CYS A 254 11.51 13.51 3.53
C CYS A 254 12.13 14.85 3.98
N ARG A 255 11.50 15.55 4.93
CA ARG A 255 12.01 16.79 5.51
C ARG A 255 13.39 16.60 6.16
N ALA A 256 13.55 15.55 6.94
CA ALA A 256 14.83 15.25 7.58
C ALA A 256 15.95 15.00 6.54
N ARG A 257 15.63 14.36 5.42
CA ARG A 257 16.58 14.21 4.30
C ARG A 257 16.95 15.55 3.70
N ILE A 258 15.99 16.44 3.46
CA ILE A 258 16.26 17.81 2.97
C ILE A 258 17.18 18.56 3.94
N GLU A 259 16.90 18.49 5.24
CA GLU A 259 17.70 19.12 6.30
C GLU A 259 19.14 18.56 6.29
N ARG A 260 19.30 17.23 6.16
CA ARG A 260 20.62 16.60 6.04
C ARG A 260 21.38 17.07 4.81
N GLU A 261 20.75 17.08 3.62
CA GLU A 261 21.38 17.51 2.37
C GLU A 261 21.82 19.00 2.42
N ARG A 262 21.15 19.82 3.24
CA ARG A 262 21.55 21.20 3.52
C ARG A 262 22.61 21.34 4.62
N GLY A 263 23.06 20.24 5.22
CA GLY A 263 24.03 20.23 6.32
C GLY A 263 23.44 20.59 7.68
N ALA A 264 22.11 20.70 7.81
CA ALA A 264 21.41 21.01 9.05
C ALA A 264 21.18 19.73 9.88
N TYR A 265 22.25 19.05 10.24
CA TYR A 265 22.22 17.70 10.83
C TYR A 265 21.46 17.62 12.15
N ASP A 266 21.63 18.60 13.05
CA ASP A 266 20.92 18.63 14.33
C ASP A 266 19.39 18.75 14.13
N GLN A 267 18.97 19.54 13.15
CA GLN A 267 17.55 19.66 12.80
C GLN A 267 17.02 18.34 12.23
N SER A 268 17.77 17.71 11.31
CA SER A 268 17.42 16.41 10.74
C SER A 268 17.25 15.34 11.82
N ILE A 269 18.17 15.25 12.80
CA ILE A 269 18.06 14.34 13.93
C ILE A 269 16.80 14.63 14.77
N ALA A 270 16.51 15.89 15.05
CA ALA A 270 15.30 16.27 15.80
C ALA A 270 14.02 15.89 15.03
N THR A 271 13.98 16.16 13.73
CA THR A 271 12.85 15.79 12.86
C THR A 271 12.65 14.27 12.80
N LEU A 272 13.73 13.48 12.68
CA LEU A 272 13.65 12.02 12.66
C LEU A 272 13.18 11.41 13.96
N ARG A 273 13.57 11.97 15.12
CA ARG A 273 13.06 11.51 16.42
C ARG A 273 11.54 11.66 16.51
N ILE A 274 10.99 12.78 16.03
CA ILE A 274 9.54 12.98 15.96
C ILE A 274 8.92 11.94 15.02
N GLY A 275 9.51 11.75 13.85
CA GLY A 275 9.00 10.79 12.88
C GLY A 275 9.03 9.33 13.36
N ILE A 276 10.08 8.92 14.06
CA ILE A 276 10.18 7.57 14.66
C ILE A 276 9.06 7.39 15.69
N PHE A 277 8.82 8.36 16.55
CA PHE A 277 7.73 8.33 17.53
C PHE A 277 6.35 8.21 16.87
N GLU A 278 6.10 8.94 15.79
CA GLU A 278 4.85 8.80 14.98
C GLU A 278 4.72 7.40 14.38
N ALA A 279 5.81 6.85 13.81
CA ALA A 279 5.80 5.51 13.22
C ALA A 279 5.58 4.40 14.26
N GLU A 280 6.11 4.56 15.46
CA GLU A 280 5.86 3.65 16.60
C GLU A 280 4.37 3.67 16.99
N GLY A 281 3.76 4.85 17.05
CA GLY A 281 2.33 5.00 17.34
C GLY A 281 1.42 4.34 16.30
N LEU A 282 1.89 4.21 15.06
CA LEU A 282 1.21 3.52 13.96
C LEU A 282 1.46 2.00 13.91
N GLU A 283 2.38 1.49 14.75
CA GLU A 283 2.88 0.11 14.68
C GLU A 283 3.44 -0.26 13.27
N ASP A 284 3.85 0.74 12.49
CA ASP A 284 4.42 0.56 11.14
C ASP A 284 5.93 0.34 11.22
N ARG A 285 6.31 -0.94 11.37
CA ARG A 285 7.72 -1.35 11.47
C ARG A 285 8.54 -1.03 10.22
N LEU A 286 7.91 -1.02 9.04
CA LEU A 286 8.63 -0.68 7.81
C LEU A 286 9.01 0.80 7.79
N LEU A 287 8.05 1.68 8.10
CA LEU A 287 8.28 3.12 8.18
C LEU A 287 9.28 3.47 9.29
N GLN A 288 9.17 2.81 10.46
CA GLN A 288 10.13 2.96 11.55
C GLN A 288 11.56 2.59 11.09
N ALA A 289 11.72 1.45 10.40
CA ALA A 289 13.02 1.01 9.87
C ALA A 289 13.58 2.00 8.85
N GLU A 290 12.76 2.56 7.97
CA GLU A 290 13.17 3.60 7.03
C GLU A 290 13.64 4.87 7.74
N MET A 291 12.97 5.29 8.80
CA MET A 291 13.39 6.45 9.60
C MET A 291 14.69 6.20 10.36
N LEU A 292 14.85 5.03 10.94
CA LEU A 292 16.09 4.61 11.60
C LEU A 292 17.27 4.56 10.61
N ARG A 293 17.02 4.13 9.37
CA ARG A 293 18.03 4.20 8.29
C ARG A 293 18.47 5.63 8.04
N GLU A 294 17.54 6.57 7.88
CA GLU A 294 17.85 7.98 7.66
C GLU A 294 18.53 8.62 8.88
N PHE A 295 18.12 8.24 10.09
CA PHE A 295 18.73 8.68 11.34
C PHE A 295 20.21 8.24 11.42
N GLY A 296 20.50 6.98 11.11
CA GLY A 296 21.87 6.50 11.05
C GLY A 296 22.72 7.20 9.99
N GLN A 297 22.14 7.51 8.81
CA GLN A 297 22.84 8.28 7.76
C GLN A 297 23.16 9.71 8.23
N THR A 298 22.23 10.36 8.93
CA THR A 298 22.44 11.72 9.46
C THR A 298 23.45 11.71 10.61
N SER A 299 23.37 10.73 11.54
CA SER A 299 24.33 10.57 12.63
C SER A 299 25.76 10.32 12.10
N ARG A 300 25.89 9.50 11.03
CA ARG A 300 27.18 9.31 10.36
C ARG A 300 27.70 10.61 9.74
N ALA A 301 26.86 11.39 9.07
CA ALA A 301 27.25 12.67 8.48
C ALA A 301 27.70 13.69 9.57
N LEU A 302 27.10 13.64 10.74
CA LEU A 302 27.51 14.42 11.93
C LEU A 302 28.81 13.91 12.58
N GLY A 303 29.32 12.74 12.15
CA GLY A 303 30.53 12.12 12.72
C GLY A 303 30.26 11.17 13.89
N ASN A 304 28.98 10.94 14.26
CA ASN A 304 28.60 10.05 15.35
C ASN A 304 28.41 8.61 14.87
N SER A 305 29.53 7.90 14.64
CA SER A 305 29.53 6.53 14.14
C SER A 305 28.88 5.51 15.09
N ALA A 306 28.96 5.77 16.41
CA ALA A 306 28.36 4.86 17.40
C ALA A 306 26.82 4.89 17.32
N GLU A 307 26.23 6.08 17.28
CA GLU A 307 24.78 6.26 17.15
C GLU A 307 24.27 5.77 15.77
N ALA A 308 25.03 6.04 14.70
CA ALA A 308 24.72 5.51 13.38
C ALA A 308 24.64 3.98 13.37
N ARG A 309 25.60 3.32 14.02
CA ARG A 309 25.65 1.85 14.13
C ARG A 309 24.41 1.31 14.86
N LEU A 310 24.04 1.91 16.00
CA LEU A 310 22.87 1.48 16.78
C LEU A 310 21.58 1.60 15.94
N ALA A 311 21.37 2.74 15.30
CA ALA A 311 20.19 2.97 14.48
C ALA A 311 20.12 1.99 13.29
N TRP A 312 21.24 1.71 12.64
CA TRP A 312 21.25 0.78 11.51
C TRP A 312 21.09 -0.68 11.93
N VAL A 313 21.56 -1.09 13.10
CA VAL A 313 21.29 -2.44 13.62
C VAL A 313 19.79 -2.62 13.85
N GLU A 314 19.14 -1.67 14.51
CA GLU A 314 17.70 -1.70 14.76
C GLU A 314 16.88 -1.64 13.44
N ALA A 315 17.33 -0.83 12.48
CA ALA A 315 16.72 -0.79 11.14
C ALA A 315 16.82 -2.15 10.42
N ALA A 316 17.99 -2.80 10.47
CA ALA A 316 18.18 -4.10 9.84
C ALA A 316 17.25 -5.17 10.44
N GLU A 317 17.16 -5.25 11.76
CA GLU A 317 16.26 -6.18 12.48
C GLU A 317 14.79 -5.93 12.10
N SER A 318 14.39 -4.68 12.00
CA SER A 318 13.03 -4.29 11.60
C SER A 318 12.74 -4.65 10.14
N PHE A 319 13.66 -4.39 9.20
CA PHE A 319 13.53 -4.78 7.79
C PHE A 319 13.47 -6.30 7.63
N GLU A 320 14.30 -7.07 8.34
CA GLU A 320 14.24 -8.53 8.33
C GLU A 320 12.90 -9.04 8.86
N GLY A 321 12.41 -8.47 9.95
CA GLY A 321 11.15 -8.85 10.58
C GLY A 321 9.93 -8.64 9.67
N VAL A 322 9.97 -7.67 8.77
CA VAL A 322 8.91 -7.43 7.77
C VAL A 322 9.20 -8.09 6.41
N GLY A 323 10.31 -8.80 6.28
CA GLY A 323 10.71 -9.49 5.04
C GLY A 323 11.28 -8.59 3.94
N ALA A 324 11.67 -7.36 4.27
CA ALA A 324 12.30 -6.39 3.38
C ALA A 324 13.81 -6.68 3.20
N ARG A 325 14.11 -7.83 2.57
CA ARG A 325 15.47 -8.38 2.47
C ARG A 325 16.45 -7.51 1.70
N HIS A 326 15.96 -6.77 0.71
CA HIS A 326 16.80 -5.87 -0.09
C HIS A 326 17.28 -4.70 0.77
N GLU A 327 16.37 -4.07 1.49
CA GLU A 327 16.63 -2.96 2.40
C GLU A 327 17.55 -3.39 3.57
N ALA A 328 17.32 -4.59 4.12
CA ALA A 328 18.22 -5.17 5.14
C ALA A 328 19.65 -5.37 4.61
N ALA A 329 19.80 -5.86 3.37
CA ALA A 329 21.12 -6.01 2.74
C ALA A 329 21.81 -4.66 2.50
N GLU A 330 21.07 -3.61 2.10
CA GLU A 330 21.62 -2.26 1.99
C GLU A 330 22.15 -1.75 3.35
N ILE A 331 21.41 -1.98 4.44
CA ILE A 331 21.85 -1.60 5.80
C ILE A 331 23.11 -2.36 6.20
N ALA A 332 23.21 -3.65 5.88
CA ALA A 332 24.42 -4.44 6.15
C ALA A 332 25.67 -3.84 5.47
N LEU A 333 25.53 -3.34 4.24
CA LEU A 333 26.61 -2.62 3.55
C LEU A 333 26.99 -1.31 4.26
N LEU A 334 25.99 -0.55 4.73
CA LEU A 334 26.23 0.68 5.48
C LEU A 334 26.96 0.40 6.81
N LEU A 335 26.57 -0.64 7.54
CA LEU A 335 27.25 -1.09 8.77
C LEU A 335 28.69 -1.49 8.50
N GLY A 336 28.96 -2.20 7.41
CA GLY A 336 30.32 -2.58 6.99
C GLY A 336 31.21 -1.39 6.60
N SER A 337 30.63 -0.24 6.26
CA SER A 337 31.36 0.99 5.90
C SER A 337 31.78 1.84 7.12
N LEU A 338 31.29 1.52 8.33
CA LEU A 338 31.69 2.21 9.55
C LEU A 338 33.06 1.71 10.05
N PRO A 339 33.88 2.59 10.64
CA PRO A 339 35.15 2.18 11.26
C PRO A 339 34.88 1.10 12.31
N ALA A 340 35.79 0.10 12.38
CA ALA A 340 35.79 -0.85 13.49
C ALA A 340 36.05 -0.07 14.80
N ASN A 341 35.28 -0.38 15.82
CA ASN A 341 35.47 0.22 17.16
C ASN A 341 36.82 -0.20 17.76
#